data_ae7a67c54811037af3a4c02aee1ed9c7
#
_entry.id   ae7a67c54811037af3a4c02aee1ed9c7
#
_cell.length_a   1.000
_cell.length_b   1.000
_cell.length_c   1.000
_cell.angle_alpha   90.00
_cell.angle_beta   90.00
_cell.angle_gamma   90.00
#
_symmetry.space_group_name_H-M   'P 1'
#
loop_
_entity.id
_entity.type
_entity.pdbx_description
1 polymer ?
#
loop_
_entity_poly.entity_id
_entity_poly.type
_entity_poly.pdbx_seq_one_letter_code
_entity_poly.pdbx_strand_id
1 'polypeptide(L)'
;MNQPMTITGVLEPEHRWIDERFERFLTLLADGQVNASPFEEAAKALHRHMYVEEEVLFPEVETRGLARPVEVMLEEHGEICRLMNIVQDLITRGGPPPDIEAALQAVLRVLGEHGNKEELILYPTADQVLVGPEIAQLVQQVKEATPPEGWLCRAHSSGR
;
A
#
# COMPACT_ATOMS: atom_id res chain seq x y z
N MET A 1 -2.35 -27.85 2.88
CA MET A 1 -3.36 -27.46 1.88
C MET A 1 -2.90 -26.20 1.17
N ASN A 2 -2.73 -26.29 -0.14
CA ASN A 2 -2.41 -25.12 -0.94
C ASN A 2 -3.66 -24.26 -1.06
N GLN A 3 -3.67 -23.08 -0.44
CA GLN A 3 -4.67 -22.07 -0.78
C GLN A 3 -4.51 -21.72 -2.27
N PRO A 4 -5.59 -21.54 -3.01
CA PRO A 4 -5.49 -21.13 -4.39
C PRO A 4 -4.69 -19.84 -4.47
N MET A 5 -3.71 -19.80 -5.37
CA MET A 5 -2.89 -18.63 -5.60
C MET A 5 -3.75 -17.59 -6.33
N THR A 6 -4.27 -16.63 -5.57
CA THR A 6 -5.10 -15.54 -6.09
C THR A 6 -4.47 -14.19 -5.73
N ILE A 7 -4.84 -13.16 -6.45
CA ILE A 7 -4.42 -11.79 -6.13
C ILE A 7 -4.88 -11.41 -4.73
N THR A 8 -6.15 -11.68 -4.41
CA THR A 8 -6.70 -11.47 -3.06
C THR A 8 -5.86 -12.18 -2.00
N GLY A 9 -5.55 -13.45 -2.22
CA GLY A 9 -4.81 -14.28 -1.25
C GLY A 9 -3.38 -13.82 -0.99
N VAL A 10 -2.77 -13.07 -1.92
CA VAL A 10 -1.39 -12.57 -1.78
C VAL A 10 -1.36 -11.15 -1.26
N LEU A 11 -2.22 -10.26 -1.74
CA LEU A 11 -2.15 -8.83 -1.42
C LEU A 11 -2.92 -8.42 -0.16
N GLU A 12 -4.08 -9.04 0.10
CA GLU A 12 -4.87 -8.72 1.29
C GLU A 12 -4.11 -8.94 2.62
N PRO A 13 -3.35 -10.04 2.81
CA PRO A 13 -2.56 -10.20 4.03
C PRO A 13 -1.50 -9.12 4.24
N GLU A 14 -0.99 -8.50 3.17
CA GLU A 14 -0.03 -7.40 3.27
C GLU A 14 -0.65 -6.18 3.94
N HIS A 15 -1.93 -5.89 3.67
CA HIS A 15 -2.66 -4.81 4.34
C HIS A 15 -2.66 -4.99 5.86
N ARG A 16 -2.97 -6.20 6.32
CA ARG A 16 -3.01 -6.50 7.77
C ARG A 16 -1.65 -6.35 8.42
N TRP A 17 -0.60 -6.82 7.74
CA TRP A 17 0.77 -6.72 8.25
C TRP A 17 1.19 -5.24 8.39
N ILE A 18 0.87 -4.42 7.40
CA ILE A 18 1.16 -2.98 7.39
C ILE A 18 0.40 -2.28 8.52
N ASP A 19 -0.90 -2.58 8.64
CA ASP A 19 -1.76 -1.98 9.68
C ASP A 19 -1.24 -2.30 11.08
N GLU A 20 -0.83 -3.54 11.34
CA GLU A 20 -0.26 -3.95 12.64
C GLU A 20 0.98 -3.14 13.01
N ARG A 21 1.83 -2.81 12.04
CA ARG A 21 3.04 -2.01 12.27
C ARG A 21 2.69 -0.56 12.59
N PHE A 22 1.72 0.02 11.92
CA PHE A 22 1.23 1.35 12.24
C PHE A 22 0.58 1.39 13.64
N GLU A 23 -0.22 0.41 13.98
CA GLU A 23 -0.84 0.30 15.31
C GLU A 23 0.23 0.21 16.41
N ARG A 24 1.26 -0.57 16.19
CA ARG A 24 2.39 -0.68 17.12
C ARG A 24 3.08 0.67 17.33
N PHE A 25 3.30 1.40 16.24
CA PHE A 25 3.88 2.73 16.30
C PHE A 25 3.00 3.69 17.12
N LEU A 26 1.68 3.68 16.88
CA LEU A 26 0.72 4.51 17.63
C LEU A 26 0.71 4.16 19.12
N THR A 27 0.79 2.89 19.46
CA THR A 27 0.87 2.45 20.86
C THR A 27 2.09 3.03 21.56
N LEU A 28 3.23 3.00 20.91
CA LEU A 28 4.47 3.59 21.46
C LEU A 28 4.36 5.11 21.59
N LEU A 29 3.75 5.78 20.61
CA LEU A 29 3.50 7.23 20.70
C LEU A 29 2.62 7.60 21.88
N ALA A 30 1.59 6.80 22.17
CA ALA A 30 0.70 7.03 23.30
C ALA A 30 1.45 6.96 24.63
N ASP A 31 2.54 6.20 24.70
CA ASP A 31 3.43 6.12 25.87
C ASP A 31 4.53 7.19 25.83
N GLY A 32 4.45 8.13 24.90
CA GLY A 32 5.44 9.20 24.73
C GLY A 32 6.75 8.76 24.09
N GLN A 33 6.78 7.57 23.50
CA GLN A 33 7.97 7.01 22.84
C GLN A 33 7.90 7.18 21.33
N VAL A 34 8.84 7.94 20.78
CA VAL A 34 8.99 8.06 19.32
C VAL A 34 10.05 7.04 18.87
N ASN A 35 9.59 5.80 18.64
CA ASN A 35 10.42 4.75 18.06
C ASN A 35 10.00 4.59 16.59
N ALA A 36 10.85 5.08 15.68
CA ALA A 36 10.54 5.10 14.26
C ALA A 36 10.48 3.70 13.60
N SER A 37 11.05 2.68 14.23
CA SER A 37 11.20 1.34 13.64
C SER A 37 9.90 0.74 13.08
N PRO A 38 8.79 0.67 13.85
CA PRO A 38 7.55 0.13 13.30
C PRO A 38 7.00 0.96 12.13
N PHE A 39 7.12 2.27 12.19
CA PHE A 39 6.72 3.15 11.09
C PHE A 39 7.56 2.89 9.84
N GLU A 40 8.87 2.78 9.98
CA GLU A 40 9.78 2.51 8.86
C GLU A 40 9.51 1.14 8.21
N GLU A 41 9.23 0.13 9.03
CA GLU A 41 8.84 -1.20 8.54
C GLU A 41 7.55 -1.12 7.71
N ALA A 42 6.52 -0.43 8.23
CA ALA A 42 5.25 -0.23 7.52
C ALA A 42 5.46 0.56 6.23
N ALA A 43 6.25 1.64 6.28
CA ALA A 43 6.52 2.49 5.13
C ALA A 43 7.21 1.72 4.00
N LYS A 44 8.20 0.89 4.35
CA LYS A 44 8.90 0.04 3.37
C LYS A 44 7.96 -0.99 2.74
N ALA A 45 7.15 -1.64 3.54
CA ALA A 45 6.19 -2.63 3.06
C ALA A 45 5.11 -1.99 2.18
N LEU A 46 4.60 -0.83 2.58
CA LEU A 46 3.62 -0.08 1.81
C LEU A 46 4.19 0.39 0.46
N HIS A 47 5.42 0.85 0.44
CA HIS A 47 6.12 1.26 -0.78
C HIS A 47 6.23 0.09 -1.77
N ARG A 48 6.64 -1.09 -1.28
CA ARG A 48 6.71 -2.31 -2.10
C ARG A 48 5.32 -2.72 -2.58
N HIS A 49 4.32 -2.66 -1.72
CA HIS A 49 2.93 -3.00 -2.03
C HIS A 49 2.40 -2.14 -3.19
N MET A 50 2.58 -0.83 -3.10
CA MET A 50 2.17 0.09 -4.17
C MET A 50 2.95 -0.14 -5.47
N TYR A 51 4.24 -0.46 -5.38
CA TYR A 51 5.05 -0.83 -6.55
C TYR A 51 4.49 -2.05 -7.26
N VAL A 52 4.19 -3.09 -6.51
CA VAL A 52 3.63 -4.34 -7.05
C VAL A 52 2.30 -4.07 -7.77
N GLU A 53 1.46 -3.24 -7.18
CA GLU A 53 0.19 -2.89 -7.81
C GLU A 53 0.40 -2.07 -9.09
N GLU A 54 1.18 -1.01 -9.03
CA GLU A 54 1.34 -0.10 -10.15
C GLU A 54 2.11 -0.71 -11.33
N GLU A 55 3.11 -1.52 -11.07
CA GLU A 55 3.99 -2.03 -12.11
C GLU A 55 3.68 -3.49 -12.53
N VAL A 56 2.99 -4.26 -11.70
CA VAL A 56 2.70 -5.67 -11.98
C VAL A 56 1.21 -5.92 -12.20
N LEU A 57 0.36 -5.54 -11.23
CA LEU A 57 -1.07 -5.85 -11.27
C LEU A 57 -1.88 -4.93 -12.18
N PHE A 58 -1.78 -3.61 -11.98
CA PHE A 58 -2.64 -2.65 -12.67
C PHE A 58 -2.52 -2.69 -14.20
N PRO A 59 -1.31 -2.83 -14.79
CA PRO A 59 -1.21 -2.94 -16.25
C PRO A 59 -1.99 -4.13 -16.83
N GLU A 60 -2.09 -5.23 -16.07
CA GLU A 60 -2.79 -6.43 -16.53
C GLU A 60 -4.33 -6.30 -16.46
N VAL A 61 -4.83 -5.57 -15.46
CA VAL A 61 -6.29 -5.48 -15.24
C VAL A 61 -6.93 -4.25 -15.89
N GLU A 62 -6.18 -3.18 -16.13
CA GLU A 62 -6.74 -1.98 -16.78
C GLU A 62 -7.20 -2.27 -18.21
N THR A 63 -6.53 -3.19 -18.92
CA THR A 63 -6.94 -3.63 -20.26
C THR A 63 -8.10 -4.62 -20.25
N ARG A 64 -8.53 -5.05 -19.06
CA ARG A 64 -9.60 -6.03 -18.85
C ARG A 64 -10.82 -5.42 -18.15
N GLY A 65 -11.07 -4.14 -18.39
CA GLY A 65 -12.27 -3.44 -17.90
C GLY A 65 -12.10 -2.72 -16.57
N LEU A 66 -10.89 -2.70 -15.99
CA LEU A 66 -10.63 -2.05 -14.71
C LEU A 66 -9.87 -0.73 -14.83
N ALA A 67 -9.88 -0.10 -16.02
CA ALA A 67 -9.16 1.16 -16.24
C ALA A 67 -9.57 2.27 -15.26
N ARG A 68 -10.87 2.44 -15.02
CA ARG A 68 -11.36 3.48 -14.11
C ARG A 68 -11.02 3.20 -12.65
N PRO A 69 -11.25 1.99 -12.11
CA PRO A 69 -10.78 1.65 -10.77
C PRO A 69 -9.26 1.83 -10.61
N VAL A 70 -8.45 1.43 -11.58
CA VAL A 70 -6.99 1.61 -11.54
C VAL A 70 -6.62 3.10 -11.46
N GLU A 71 -7.26 3.95 -12.25
CA GLU A 71 -7.04 5.40 -12.21
C GLU A 71 -7.26 5.97 -10.80
N VAL A 72 -8.36 5.57 -10.15
CA VAL A 72 -8.68 5.98 -8.78
C VAL A 72 -7.59 5.50 -7.80
N MET A 73 -7.15 4.24 -7.92
CA MET A 73 -6.10 3.69 -7.06
C MET A 73 -4.79 4.48 -7.21
N LEU A 74 -4.41 4.82 -8.43
CA LEU A 74 -3.20 5.60 -8.69
C LEU A 74 -3.24 6.99 -8.05
N GLU A 75 -4.39 7.67 -8.13
CA GLU A 75 -4.59 8.97 -7.48
C GLU A 75 -4.48 8.85 -5.96
N GLU A 76 -5.09 7.83 -5.39
CA GLU A 76 -5.05 7.57 -3.95
C GLU A 76 -3.63 7.21 -3.47
N HIS A 77 -2.85 6.46 -4.26
CA HIS A 77 -1.43 6.21 -3.98
C HIS A 77 -0.65 7.52 -3.85
N GLY A 78 -0.89 8.46 -4.75
CA GLY A 78 -0.25 9.77 -4.68
C GLY A 78 -0.57 10.52 -3.40
N GLU A 79 -1.82 10.49 -2.96
CA GLU A 79 -2.25 11.10 -1.71
C GLU A 79 -1.63 10.41 -0.49
N ILE A 80 -1.60 9.07 -0.48
CA ILE A 80 -0.97 8.28 0.58
C ILE A 80 0.52 8.65 0.68
N CYS A 81 1.23 8.68 -0.46
CA CYS A 81 2.65 9.04 -0.49
C CYS A 81 2.90 10.45 0.07
N ARG A 82 2.05 11.41 -0.30
CA ARG A 82 2.14 12.78 0.20
C ARG A 82 1.97 12.83 1.72
N LEU A 83 0.97 12.15 2.25
CA LEU A 83 0.68 12.11 3.68
C LEU A 83 1.78 11.37 4.45
N MET A 84 2.31 10.28 3.91
CA MET A 84 3.43 9.52 4.50
C MET A 84 4.67 10.39 4.62
N ASN A 85 4.96 11.23 3.63
CA ASN A 85 6.10 12.15 3.68
C ASN A 85 5.95 13.17 4.81
N ILE A 86 4.74 13.65 5.09
CA ILE A 86 4.47 14.55 6.21
C ILE A 86 4.82 13.88 7.54
N VAL A 87 4.39 12.62 7.73
CA VAL A 87 4.71 11.86 8.94
C VAL A 87 6.22 11.68 9.08
N GLN A 88 6.88 11.26 8.00
CA GLN A 88 8.33 11.04 7.99
C GLN A 88 9.09 12.32 8.36
N ASP A 89 8.70 13.46 7.81
CA ASP A 89 9.31 14.74 8.12
C ASP A 89 9.16 15.12 9.60
N LEU A 90 7.96 14.90 10.16
CA LEU A 90 7.72 15.17 11.58
C LEU A 90 8.61 14.29 12.48
N ILE A 91 8.73 13.00 12.15
CA ILE A 91 9.61 12.08 12.89
C ILE A 91 11.06 12.55 12.80
N THR A 92 11.53 12.82 11.58
CA THR A 92 12.92 13.21 11.32
C THR A 92 13.32 14.51 12.02
N ARG A 93 12.38 15.48 12.10
CA ARG A 93 12.62 16.77 12.76
C ARG A 93 12.40 16.73 14.27
N GLY A 94 12.03 15.59 14.82
CA GLY A 94 11.73 15.47 16.25
C GLY A 94 10.46 16.20 16.67
N GLY A 95 9.44 16.17 15.82
CA GLY A 95 8.14 16.79 16.11
C GLY A 95 7.47 16.19 17.35
N PRO A 96 6.54 16.94 17.97
CA PRO A 96 5.83 16.43 19.15
C PRO A 96 5.00 15.18 18.83
N PRO A 97 4.93 14.20 19.74
CA PRO A 97 4.11 12.98 19.52
C PRO A 97 2.65 13.25 19.10
N PRO A 98 1.93 14.22 19.67
CA PRO A 98 0.56 14.51 19.20
C PRO A 98 0.47 14.94 17.73
N ASP A 99 1.47 15.65 17.22
CA ASP A 99 1.51 16.09 15.83
C ASP A 99 1.79 14.91 14.90
N ILE A 100 2.69 14.03 15.31
CA ILE A 100 2.99 12.79 14.57
C ILE A 100 1.74 11.91 14.52
N GLU A 101 1.06 11.75 15.65
CA GLU A 101 -0.19 10.97 15.73
C GLU A 101 -1.25 11.51 14.79
N ALA A 102 -1.50 12.83 14.82
CA ALA A 102 -2.50 13.46 13.96
C ALA A 102 -2.19 13.26 12.48
N ALA A 103 -0.92 13.41 12.09
CA ALA A 103 -0.48 13.19 10.72
C ALA A 103 -0.64 11.72 10.29
N LEU A 104 -0.30 10.78 11.17
CA LEU A 104 -0.49 9.35 10.87
C LEU A 104 -1.96 8.98 10.79
N GLN A 105 -2.83 9.53 11.63
CA GLN A 105 -4.27 9.29 11.55
C GLN A 105 -4.84 9.72 10.19
N ALA A 106 -4.32 10.80 9.60
CA ALA A 106 -4.70 11.21 8.25
C ALA A 106 -4.31 10.15 7.20
N VAL A 107 -3.10 9.57 7.32
CA VAL A 107 -2.67 8.46 6.46
C VAL A 107 -3.62 7.27 6.61
N LEU A 108 -3.88 6.85 7.84
CA LEU A 108 -4.67 5.65 8.12
C LEU A 108 -6.10 5.77 7.61
N ARG A 109 -6.68 6.97 7.61
CA ARG A 109 -8.02 7.20 7.06
C ARG A 109 -8.04 6.94 5.56
N VAL A 110 -7.13 7.55 4.81
CA VAL A 110 -7.05 7.37 3.36
C VAL A 110 -6.69 5.93 3.01
N LEU A 111 -5.71 5.36 3.72
CA LEU A 111 -5.25 3.99 3.51
C LEU A 111 -6.37 2.97 3.78
N GLY A 112 -7.18 3.19 4.82
CA GLY A 112 -8.30 2.30 5.14
C GLY A 112 -9.38 2.30 4.06
N GLU A 113 -9.77 3.48 3.58
CA GLU A 113 -10.74 3.60 2.49
C GLU A 113 -10.21 3.01 1.19
N HIS A 114 -8.94 3.24 0.89
CA HIS A 114 -8.24 2.69 -0.26
C HIS A 114 -8.21 1.17 -0.22
N GLY A 115 -7.75 0.59 0.89
CA GLY A 115 -7.68 -0.87 1.08
C GLY A 115 -9.05 -1.54 0.97
N ASN A 116 -10.10 -0.90 1.48
CA ASN A 116 -11.47 -1.42 1.34
C ASN A 116 -11.91 -1.53 -0.12
N LYS A 117 -11.60 -0.54 -0.95
CA LYS A 117 -11.91 -0.59 -2.38
C LYS A 117 -11.17 -1.72 -3.07
N GLU A 118 -9.93 -1.96 -2.71
CA GLU A 118 -9.14 -3.06 -3.24
C GLU A 118 -9.70 -4.42 -2.83
N GLU A 119 -9.94 -4.61 -1.56
CA GLU A 119 -10.41 -5.89 -1.02
C GLU A 119 -11.84 -6.24 -1.44
N LEU A 120 -12.71 -5.26 -1.56
CA LEU A 120 -14.11 -5.49 -1.92
C LEU A 120 -14.36 -5.52 -3.43
N ILE A 121 -13.55 -4.84 -4.23
CA ILE A 121 -13.82 -4.66 -5.66
C ILE A 121 -12.64 -5.07 -6.53
N LEU A 122 -11.48 -4.41 -6.37
CA LEU A 122 -10.37 -4.54 -7.31
C LEU A 122 -9.77 -5.95 -7.33
N TYR A 123 -9.38 -6.47 -6.17
CA TYR A 123 -8.76 -7.80 -6.09
C TYR A 123 -9.72 -8.92 -6.48
N PRO A 124 -10.96 -8.97 -5.96
CA PRO A 124 -11.92 -10.00 -6.40
C PRO A 124 -12.22 -9.94 -7.91
N THR A 125 -12.33 -8.75 -8.48
CA THR A 125 -12.55 -8.58 -9.92
C THR A 125 -11.31 -9.03 -10.70
N ALA A 126 -10.11 -8.69 -10.24
CA ALA A 126 -8.87 -9.17 -10.85
C ALA A 126 -8.83 -10.70 -10.89
N ASP A 127 -9.20 -11.35 -9.78
CA ASP A 127 -9.25 -12.81 -9.70
C ASP A 127 -10.28 -13.42 -10.66
N GLN A 128 -11.30 -12.67 -11.07
CA GLN A 128 -12.30 -13.12 -12.04
C GLN A 128 -11.86 -12.93 -13.48
N VAL A 129 -11.18 -11.82 -13.80
CA VAL A 129 -10.79 -11.50 -15.18
C VAL A 129 -9.46 -12.11 -15.61
N LEU A 130 -8.61 -12.46 -14.64
CA LEU A 130 -7.36 -13.19 -14.88
C LEU A 130 -7.67 -14.69 -14.80
N VAL A 131 -7.54 -15.41 -15.91
CA VAL A 131 -7.96 -16.80 -16.00
C VAL A 131 -6.80 -17.76 -16.26
N GLY A 132 -6.93 -18.98 -15.74
CA GLY A 132 -6.00 -20.08 -16.00
C GLY A 132 -4.56 -19.77 -15.56
N PRO A 133 -3.58 -20.04 -16.43
CA PRO A 133 -2.16 -19.82 -16.10
C PRO A 133 -1.78 -18.39 -15.87
N GLU A 134 -2.53 -17.42 -16.38
CA GLU A 134 -2.25 -15.97 -16.23
C GLU A 134 -2.19 -15.56 -14.77
N ILE A 135 -3.18 -16.00 -13.98
CA ILE A 135 -3.24 -15.62 -12.55
C ILE A 135 -2.06 -16.19 -11.77
N ALA A 136 -1.69 -17.44 -12.04
CA ALA A 136 -0.56 -18.08 -11.37
C ALA A 136 0.76 -17.37 -11.69
N GLN A 137 0.97 -16.99 -12.95
CA GLN A 137 2.15 -16.23 -13.38
C GLN A 137 2.20 -14.86 -12.72
N LEU A 138 1.07 -14.16 -12.68
CA LEU A 138 0.99 -12.83 -12.08
C LEU A 138 1.25 -12.88 -10.57
N VAL A 139 0.65 -13.83 -9.88
CA VAL A 139 0.89 -14.04 -8.45
C VAL A 139 2.37 -14.32 -8.18
N GLN A 140 3.02 -15.10 -9.02
CA GLN A 140 4.47 -15.36 -8.88
C GLN A 140 5.28 -14.08 -9.08
N GLN A 141 4.95 -13.26 -10.07
CA GLN A 141 5.59 -11.95 -10.29
C GLN A 141 5.39 -11.03 -9.09
N VAL A 142 4.18 -11.00 -8.51
CA VAL A 142 3.88 -10.23 -7.30
C VAL A 142 4.79 -10.65 -6.15
N LYS A 143 4.95 -11.95 -5.93
CA LYS A 143 5.78 -12.48 -4.85
C LYS A 143 7.26 -12.17 -5.01
N GLU A 144 7.75 -12.15 -6.23
CA GLU A 144 9.18 -11.98 -6.55
C GLU A 144 9.59 -10.53 -6.77
N ALA A 145 8.64 -9.63 -6.95
CA ALA A 145 8.91 -8.24 -7.30
C ALA A 145 9.67 -7.49 -6.21
N THR A 146 10.67 -6.73 -6.63
CA THR A 146 11.43 -5.84 -5.77
C THR A 146 11.47 -4.46 -6.42
N PRO A 147 11.04 -3.40 -5.72
CA PRO A 147 11.11 -2.06 -6.28
C PRO A 147 12.55 -1.68 -6.64
N PRO A 148 12.78 -1.07 -7.80
CA PRO A 148 14.10 -0.51 -8.08
C PRO A 148 14.39 0.66 -7.13
N GLU A 149 15.68 0.91 -6.90
CA GLU A 149 16.09 2.02 -6.05
C GLU A 149 15.52 3.33 -6.60
N GLY A 150 14.95 4.15 -5.72
CA GLY A 150 14.40 5.44 -6.09
C GLY A 150 13.01 5.40 -6.74
N TRP A 151 12.36 4.22 -6.83
CA TRP A 151 11.01 4.15 -7.38
C TRP A 151 10.03 4.99 -6.56
N LEU A 152 9.21 5.76 -7.24
CA LEU A 152 8.10 6.55 -6.66
C LEU A 152 6.81 6.18 -7.35
N CYS A 153 5.69 6.22 -6.61
CA CYS A 153 4.37 5.98 -7.20
C CYS A 153 4.10 7.01 -8.31
N ARG A 154 3.36 6.61 -9.35
CA ARG A 154 3.16 7.38 -10.57
C ARG A 154 2.57 8.77 -10.30
N ALA A 155 1.52 8.85 -9.49
CA ALA A 155 0.87 10.12 -9.17
C ALA A 155 1.76 11.04 -8.33
N HIS A 156 2.61 10.49 -7.46
CA HIS A 156 3.57 11.27 -6.68
C HIS A 156 4.69 11.85 -7.56
N SER A 157 5.23 11.05 -8.50
CA SER A 157 6.28 11.50 -9.41
C SER A 157 5.80 12.53 -10.44
N SER A 158 4.50 12.49 -10.83
CA SER A 158 3.92 13.46 -11.78
C SER A 158 3.42 14.74 -11.13
N GLY A 159 3.32 14.79 -9.80
CA GLY A 159 2.89 15.95 -9.02
C GLY A 159 3.98 16.97 -8.70
N ARG A 160 5.12 16.92 -9.39
CA ARG A 160 6.24 17.85 -9.20
C ARG A 160 6.13 19.04 -10.14
#